data_e849a5b1e09056441ab40dd69f4af157
#
_entry.id   e849a5b1e09056441ab40dd69f4af157
#
_cell.length_a   1.000
_cell.length_b   1.000
_cell.length_c   1.000
_cell.angle_alpha   90.00
_cell.angle_beta   90.00
_cell.angle_gamma   90.00
#
_symmetry.space_group_name_H-M   'P 1'
#
loop_
_entity.id
_entity.type
_entity.pdbx_description
1 polymer ?
#
loop_
_entity_poly.entity_id
_entity_poly.type
_entity_poly.pdbx_seq_one_letter_code
_entity_poly.pdbx_strand_id
1 'polypeptide(L)'
;FDELPIPFRAVATDLVTGKAVVFDEGELANVMRASMSVPGAVAPAEFGGSMLVDGMLTSNLPVETARAMGADIIIAVNVGTPLMKREDLTSILGVVGQMLSILTEQNVAASLAALKPGDILISPELGHFSTGDFDHLPDIIPLGEAAARKQAERLARLSVPADEYAALRRGQMIDPGHGAIRDAI
;
A
#
# COMPACT_ATOMS: atom_id res chain seq x y z
N PHE A 1 1.03 -16.55 -2.16
CA PHE A 1 2.04 -15.57 -1.67
C PHE A 1 2.50 -15.84 -0.23
N ASP A 2 1.91 -16.82 0.46
CA ASP A 2 2.33 -17.20 1.81
C ASP A 2 3.70 -17.93 1.83
N GLU A 3 4.07 -18.52 0.69
CA GLU A 3 5.37 -19.19 0.51
C GLU A 3 6.53 -18.21 0.18
N LEU A 4 6.22 -16.94 -0.02
CA LEU A 4 7.26 -15.92 -0.21
C LEU A 4 8.06 -15.73 1.08
N PRO A 5 9.34 -15.36 0.99
CA PRO A 5 10.18 -15.08 2.16
C PRO A 5 9.60 -14.05 3.13
N ILE A 6 8.77 -13.15 2.61
CA ILE A 6 7.91 -12.25 3.36
C ILE A 6 6.50 -12.45 2.80
N PRO A 7 5.53 -12.92 3.59
CA PRO A 7 4.15 -13.08 3.14
C PRO A 7 3.61 -11.77 2.56
N PHE A 8 2.90 -11.89 1.44
CA PHE A 8 2.45 -10.72 0.68
C PHE A 8 0.96 -10.77 0.41
N ARG A 9 0.31 -9.62 0.41
CA ARG A 9 -1.05 -9.41 -0.11
C ARG A 9 -1.09 -8.13 -0.93
N ALA A 10 -1.86 -8.15 -2.00
CA ALA A 10 -2.24 -6.95 -2.72
C ALA A 10 -3.76 -6.78 -2.65
N VAL A 11 -4.21 -5.53 -2.70
CA VAL A 11 -5.64 -5.22 -2.64
C VAL A 11 -6.04 -4.49 -3.93
N ALA A 12 -7.13 -4.93 -4.53
CA ALA A 12 -7.80 -4.24 -5.63
C ALA A 12 -9.28 -4.04 -5.27
N THR A 13 -9.99 -3.29 -6.09
CA THR A 13 -11.44 -3.10 -5.98
C THR A 13 -12.12 -3.69 -7.21
N ASP A 14 -13.08 -4.59 -7.01
CA ASP A 14 -13.96 -5.05 -8.08
C ASP A 14 -14.94 -3.92 -8.42
N LEU A 15 -14.81 -3.39 -9.62
CA LEU A 15 -15.59 -2.23 -10.07
C LEU A 15 -17.08 -2.54 -10.26
N VAL A 16 -17.44 -3.82 -10.48
CA VAL A 16 -18.82 -4.24 -10.68
C VAL A 16 -19.55 -4.42 -9.34
N THR A 17 -18.87 -5.02 -8.36
CA THR A 17 -19.45 -5.32 -7.05
C THR A 17 -19.18 -4.26 -5.99
N GLY A 18 -18.20 -3.38 -6.22
CA GLY A 18 -17.73 -2.39 -5.25
C GLY A 18 -17.00 -3.00 -4.05
N LYS A 19 -16.56 -4.26 -4.12
CA LYS A 19 -15.92 -4.96 -3.01
C LYS A 19 -14.40 -4.96 -3.15
N ALA A 20 -13.71 -4.95 -2.01
CA ALA A 20 -12.29 -5.23 -1.97
C ALA A 20 -12.00 -6.67 -2.40
N VAL A 21 -10.96 -6.84 -3.21
CA VAL A 21 -10.39 -8.14 -3.61
C VAL A 21 -8.98 -8.19 -3.03
N VAL A 22 -8.74 -9.11 -2.11
CA VAL A 22 -7.43 -9.34 -1.51
C VAL A 22 -6.81 -10.55 -2.18
N PHE A 23 -5.67 -10.33 -2.85
CA PHE A 23 -4.93 -11.39 -3.52
C PHE A 23 -3.96 -12.05 -2.54
N ASP A 24 -4.07 -13.35 -2.40
CA ASP A 24 -3.18 -14.23 -1.65
C ASP A 24 -2.39 -15.18 -2.56
N GLU A 25 -2.76 -15.26 -3.83
CA GLU A 25 -2.11 -16.05 -4.88
C GLU A 25 -2.26 -15.37 -6.26
N GLY A 26 -1.69 -15.98 -7.30
CA GLY A 26 -1.79 -15.54 -8.68
C GLY A 26 -0.44 -15.14 -9.27
N GLU A 27 -0.46 -14.74 -10.53
CA GLU A 27 0.72 -14.21 -11.21
C GLU A 27 0.98 -12.78 -10.71
N LEU A 28 2.14 -12.56 -10.09
CA LEU A 28 2.47 -11.34 -9.34
C LEU A 28 2.34 -10.06 -10.20
N ALA A 29 2.77 -10.11 -11.46
CA ALA A 29 2.68 -8.95 -12.34
C ALA A 29 1.22 -8.53 -12.60
N ASN A 30 0.34 -9.49 -12.83
CA ASN A 30 -1.10 -9.24 -13.03
C ASN A 30 -1.77 -8.73 -11.75
N VAL A 31 -1.41 -9.29 -10.61
CA VAL A 31 -1.91 -8.86 -9.29
C VAL A 31 -1.47 -7.42 -9.00
N MET A 32 -0.20 -7.10 -9.20
CA MET A 32 0.32 -5.73 -9.05
C MET A 32 -0.37 -4.79 -10.04
N ARG A 33 -0.55 -5.20 -11.30
CA ARG A 33 -1.24 -4.42 -12.32
C ARG A 33 -2.68 -4.10 -11.93
N ALA A 34 -3.41 -5.06 -11.34
CA ALA A 34 -4.76 -4.84 -10.84
C ALA A 34 -4.78 -3.84 -9.68
N SER A 35 -3.90 -4.04 -8.69
CA SER A 35 -3.81 -3.22 -7.48
C SER A 35 -3.39 -1.77 -7.74
N MET A 36 -2.74 -1.48 -8.87
CA MET A 36 -2.30 -0.13 -9.26
C MET A 36 -3.12 0.49 -10.40
N SER A 37 -4.28 -0.09 -10.75
CA SER A 37 -5.16 0.42 -11.81
C SER A 37 -5.96 1.63 -11.34
N VAL A 38 -5.29 2.77 -11.13
CA VAL A 38 -5.90 4.02 -10.65
C VAL A 38 -6.98 4.49 -11.62
N PRO A 39 -8.24 4.65 -11.16
CA PRO A 39 -9.34 5.08 -12.02
C PRO A 39 -9.07 6.43 -12.67
N GLY A 40 -9.27 6.50 -13.98
CA GLY A 40 -9.01 7.69 -14.77
C GLY A 40 -7.57 7.84 -15.28
N ALA A 41 -6.60 7.14 -14.70
CA ALA A 41 -5.19 7.15 -15.13
C ALA A 41 -4.81 5.85 -15.86
N VAL A 42 -5.32 4.72 -15.39
CA VAL A 42 -4.97 3.40 -15.91
C VAL A 42 -6.27 2.61 -16.18
N ALA A 43 -6.31 1.90 -17.31
CA ALA A 43 -7.47 1.06 -17.63
C ALA A 43 -7.66 -0.05 -16.56
N PRO A 44 -8.91 -0.42 -16.22
CA PRO A 44 -9.18 -1.55 -15.35
C PRO A 44 -8.46 -2.82 -15.81
N ALA A 45 -8.05 -3.64 -14.85
CA ALA A 45 -7.49 -4.97 -15.14
C ALA A 45 -8.61 -6.01 -15.15
N GLU A 46 -8.60 -6.90 -16.13
CA GLU A 46 -9.49 -8.07 -16.15
C GLU A 46 -8.76 -9.26 -15.51
N PHE A 47 -9.33 -9.82 -14.47
CA PHE A 47 -8.75 -10.94 -13.74
C PHE A 47 -9.86 -11.89 -13.24
N GLY A 48 -9.82 -13.16 -13.64
CA GLY A 48 -10.78 -14.17 -13.18
C GLY A 48 -12.25 -13.83 -13.50
N GLY A 49 -12.52 -13.02 -14.53
CA GLY A 49 -13.86 -12.56 -14.89
C GLY A 49 -14.34 -11.31 -14.13
N SER A 50 -13.52 -10.77 -13.24
CA SER A 50 -13.75 -9.50 -12.53
C SER A 50 -13.05 -8.34 -13.24
N MET A 51 -13.66 -7.16 -13.19
CA MET A 51 -13.09 -5.91 -13.66
C MET A 51 -12.53 -5.15 -12.45
N LEU A 52 -11.19 -5.13 -12.34
CA LEU A 52 -10.49 -4.64 -11.15
C LEU A 52 -9.85 -3.28 -11.39
N VAL A 53 -9.95 -2.44 -10.37
CA VAL A 53 -9.26 -1.15 -10.26
C VAL A 53 -8.48 -1.10 -8.95
N ASP A 54 -7.71 -0.02 -8.77
CA ASP A 54 -6.90 0.22 -7.58
C ASP A 54 -7.67 0.00 -6.27
N GLY A 55 -7.02 -0.60 -5.30
CA GLY A 55 -7.57 -0.86 -3.97
C GLY A 55 -7.90 0.40 -3.18
N MET A 56 -7.44 1.57 -3.63
CA MET A 56 -7.68 2.85 -2.96
C MET A 56 -9.16 3.16 -2.73
N LEU A 57 -10.07 2.62 -3.57
CA LEU A 57 -11.50 2.87 -3.43
C LEU A 57 -12.12 2.14 -2.24
N THR A 58 -11.57 1.02 -1.83
CA THR A 58 -12.14 0.16 -0.77
C THR A 58 -11.23 -0.03 0.43
N SER A 59 -9.91 -0.08 0.26
CA SER A 59 -8.94 -0.32 1.33
C SER A 59 -7.56 0.21 0.97
N ASN A 60 -7.39 1.53 1.01
CA ASN A 60 -6.11 2.19 0.68
C ASN A 60 -5.03 1.99 1.76
N LEU A 61 -5.43 1.76 3.00
CA LEU A 61 -4.55 1.42 4.12
C LEU A 61 -5.02 0.10 4.73
N PRO A 62 -4.63 -1.07 4.21
CA PRO A 62 -5.25 -2.37 4.46
C PRO A 62 -4.87 -2.98 5.83
N VAL A 63 -5.14 -2.26 6.93
CA VAL A 63 -4.87 -2.68 8.32
C VAL A 63 -5.57 -4.01 8.65
N GLU A 64 -6.83 -4.16 8.24
CA GLU A 64 -7.59 -5.37 8.49
C GLU A 64 -7.03 -6.58 7.75
N THR A 65 -6.56 -6.38 6.50
CA THR A 65 -5.88 -7.42 5.72
C THR A 65 -4.61 -7.90 6.41
N ALA A 66 -3.76 -6.97 6.86
CA ALA A 66 -2.54 -7.31 7.60
C ALA A 66 -2.88 -8.06 8.91
N ARG A 67 -3.94 -7.66 9.59
CA ARG A 67 -4.41 -8.35 10.80
C ARG A 67 -4.90 -9.77 10.50
N ALA A 68 -5.64 -9.96 9.42
CA ALA A 68 -6.11 -11.27 8.97
C ALA A 68 -4.96 -12.21 8.56
N MET A 69 -3.82 -11.66 8.13
CA MET A 69 -2.59 -12.42 7.90
C MET A 69 -1.91 -12.91 9.19
N GLY A 70 -2.44 -12.57 10.37
CA GLY A 70 -1.90 -12.97 11.65
C GLY A 70 -0.91 -11.99 12.28
N ALA A 71 -0.82 -10.76 11.78
CA ALA A 71 0.08 -9.77 12.36
C ALA A 71 -0.37 -9.35 13.77
N ASP A 72 0.51 -9.52 14.76
CA ASP A 72 0.29 -9.07 16.14
C ASP A 72 0.47 -7.55 16.26
N ILE A 73 1.43 -7.00 15.53
CA ILE A 73 1.74 -5.58 15.47
C ILE A 73 1.74 -5.15 14.01
N ILE A 74 1.06 -4.04 13.73
CA ILE A 74 1.00 -3.45 12.39
C ILE A 74 1.81 -2.17 12.38
N ILE A 75 2.68 -2.02 11.40
CA ILE A 75 3.32 -0.76 11.04
C ILE A 75 2.58 -0.22 9.82
N ALA A 76 1.68 0.72 10.03
CA ALA A 76 0.90 1.35 8.96
C ALA A 76 1.61 2.61 8.47
N VAL A 77 1.84 2.71 7.16
CA VAL A 77 2.41 3.90 6.52
C VAL A 77 1.31 4.57 5.71
N ASN A 78 0.82 5.70 6.19
CA ASN A 78 -0.22 6.46 5.51
C ASN A 78 0.39 7.57 4.65
N VAL A 79 0.40 7.36 3.34
CA VAL A 79 0.91 8.30 2.33
C VAL A 79 -0.23 9.00 1.56
N GLY A 80 -1.38 9.15 2.20
CA GLY A 80 -2.57 9.76 1.58
C GLY A 80 -2.30 11.15 1.02
N THR A 81 -2.94 11.46 -0.09
CA THR A 81 -2.90 12.79 -0.71
C THR A 81 -4.01 13.65 -0.08
N PRO A 82 -3.70 14.86 0.40
CA PRO A 82 -4.71 15.75 0.96
C PRO A 82 -5.76 16.16 -0.09
N LEU A 83 -6.96 16.48 0.38
CA LEU A 83 -8.03 16.98 -0.49
C LEU A 83 -7.60 18.27 -1.19
N MET A 84 -7.99 18.40 -2.46
CA MET A 84 -7.77 19.62 -3.24
C MET A 84 -8.50 20.81 -2.64
N LYS A 85 -7.92 21.99 -2.76
CA LYS A 85 -8.56 23.24 -2.35
C LYS A 85 -9.62 23.67 -3.38
N ARG A 86 -10.52 24.55 -2.96
CA ARG A 86 -11.60 25.07 -3.82
C ARG A 86 -11.08 25.68 -5.14
N GLU A 87 -9.96 26.36 -5.07
CA GLU A 87 -9.33 27.01 -6.23
C GLU A 87 -8.82 26.02 -7.29
N ASP A 88 -8.54 24.77 -6.89
CA ASP A 88 -8.02 23.71 -7.77
C ASP A 88 -9.16 22.91 -8.43
N LEU A 89 -10.38 23.02 -7.92
CA LEU A 89 -11.58 22.31 -8.42
C LEU A 89 -12.22 23.03 -9.63
N THR A 90 -11.42 23.29 -10.67
CA THR A 90 -11.83 24.08 -11.85
C THR A 90 -12.27 23.24 -13.04
N SER A 91 -12.15 21.92 -12.97
CA SER A 91 -12.48 21.00 -14.07
C SER A 91 -13.33 19.82 -13.62
N ILE A 92 -14.04 19.18 -14.55
CA ILE A 92 -14.82 17.97 -14.28
C ILE A 92 -13.88 16.86 -13.78
N LEU A 93 -12.71 16.71 -14.36
CA LEU A 93 -11.71 15.71 -13.93
C LEU A 93 -11.21 16.00 -12.51
N GLY A 94 -10.99 17.28 -12.17
CA GLY A 94 -10.65 17.66 -10.80
C GLY A 94 -11.74 17.31 -9.79
N VAL A 95 -13.01 17.53 -10.15
CA VAL A 95 -14.15 17.15 -9.29
C VAL A 95 -14.22 15.64 -9.12
N VAL A 96 -14.05 14.86 -10.19
CA VAL A 96 -14.02 13.38 -10.11
C VAL A 96 -12.84 12.92 -9.25
N GLY A 97 -11.65 13.48 -9.45
CA GLY A 97 -10.48 13.19 -8.62
C GLY A 97 -10.73 13.47 -7.14
N GLN A 98 -11.35 14.61 -6.81
CA GLN A 98 -11.73 14.95 -5.45
C GLN A 98 -12.72 13.94 -4.85
N MET A 99 -13.69 13.48 -5.63
CA MET A 99 -14.65 12.44 -5.16
C MET A 99 -13.91 11.13 -4.83
N LEU A 100 -12.96 10.71 -5.66
CA LEU A 100 -12.11 9.55 -5.38
C LEU A 100 -11.30 9.77 -4.10
N SER A 101 -10.70 10.94 -3.92
CA SER A 101 -9.94 11.29 -2.72
C SER A 101 -10.81 11.24 -1.46
N ILE A 102 -12.04 11.75 -1.52
CA ILE A 102 -12.99 11.69 -0.39
C ILE A 102 -13.32 10.25 -0.02
N LEU A 103 -13.59 9.38 -1.01
CA LEU A 103 -13.86 7.96 -0.76
C LEU A 103 -12.65 7.27 -0.15
N THR A 104 -11.46 7.57 -0.66
CA THR A 104 -10.19 7.05 -0.14
C THR A 104 -9.97 7.48 1.30
N GLU A 105 -10.17 8.76 1.63
CA GLU A 105 -10.05 9.25 3.01
C GLU A 105 -11.02 8.57 3.98
N GLN A 106 -12.26 8.30 3.54
CA GLN A 106 -13.24 7.61 4.37
C GLN A 106 -12.78 6.19 4.73
N ASN A 107 -12.27 5.42 3.77
CA ASN A 107 -11.77 4.08 4.05
C ASN A 107 -10.47 4.11 4.86
N VAL A 108 -9.58 5.08 4.63
CA VAL A 108 -8.38 5.29 5.45
C VAL A 108 -8.76 5.62 6.90
N ALA A 109 -9.75 6.49 7.11
CA ALA A 109 -10.22 6.83 8.47
C ALA A 109 -10.74 5.58 9.21
N ALA A 110 -11.48 4.71 8.53
CA ALA A 110 -11.92 3.42 9.09
C ALA A 110 -10.74 2.52 9.45
N SER A 111 -9.75 2.40 8.56
CA SER A 111 -8.53 1.63 8.80
C SER A 111 -7.71 2.17 9.97
N LEU A 112 -7.58 3.48 10.09
CA LEU A 112 -6.90 4.12 11.22
C LEU A 112 -7.62 3.85 12.55
N ALA A 113 -8.94 3.82 12.56
CA ALA A 113 -9.74 3.48 13.73
C ALA A 113 -9.59 2.00 14.15
N ALA A 114 -9.19 1.12 13.24
CA ALA A 114 -8.92 -0.29 13.51
C ALA A 114 -7.52 -0.57 14.08
N LEU A 115 -6.64 0.43 14.13
CA LEU A 115 -5.32 0.29 14.75
C LEU A 115 -5.45 0.12 16.27
N LYS A 116 -4.64 -0.80 16.80
CA LYS A 116 -4.55 -1.08 18.25
C LYS A 116 -3.45 -0.24 18.91
N PRO A 117 -3.45 -0.10 20.24
CA PRO A 117 -2.44 0.69 20.97
C PRO A 117 -0.98 0.25 20.71
N GLY A 118 -0.75 -1.04 20.37
CA GLY A 118 0.58 -1.57 20.03
C GLY A 118 1.03 -1.26 18.59
N ASP A 119 0.10 -0.93 17.69
CA ASP A 119 0.41 -0.66 16.29
C ASP A 119 1.09 0.70 16.12
N ILE A 120 1.89 0.84 15.08
CA ILE A 120 2.67 2.05 14.79
C ILE A 120 2.13 2.69 13.52
N LEU A 121 1.71 3.96 13.62
CA LEU A 121 1.35 4.76 12.47
C LEU A 121 2.50 5.69 12.09
N ILE A 122 2.89 5.65 10.82
CA ILE A 122 3.84 6.56 10.20
C ILE A 122 3.07 7.37 9.15
N SER A 123 2.99 8.69 9.33
CA SER A 123 2.32 9.59 8.38
C SER A 123 3.30 10.69 7.96
N PRO A 124 3.93 10.55 6.80
CA PRO A 124 4.79 11.60 6.24
C PRO A 124 3.99 12.86 5.91
N GLU A 125 4.58 14.01 6.16
CA GLU A 125 4.02 15.31 5.75
C GLU A 125 4.44 15.60 4.31
N LEU A 126 3.71 15.05 3.34
CA LEU A 126 4.07 15.11 1.92
C LEU A 126 3.83 16.47 1.28
N GLY A 127 3.13 17.40 1.96
CA GLY A 127 2.89 18.75 1.46
C GLY A 127 2.09 18.75 0.16
N HIS A 128 2.71 19.22 -0.91
CA HIS A 128 2.08 19.32 -2.23
C HIS A 128 2.35 18.12 -3.14
N PHE A 129 3.19 17.17 -2.70
CA PHE A 129 3.47 15.98 -3.50
C PHE A 129 2.26 15.06 -3.60
N SER A 130 2.09 14.49 -4.79
CA SER A 130 0.99 13.59 -5.15
C SER A 130 1.50 12.25 -5.67
N THR A 131 0.60 11.32 -5.90
CA THR A 131 0.92 9.95 -6.39
C THR A 131 1.65 9.95 -7.75
N GLY A 132 1.55 11.02 -8.55
CA GLY A 132 2.18 11.14 -9.87
C GLY A 132 3.61 11.72 -9.87
N ASP A 133 4.12 12.18 -8.74
CA ASP A 133 5.38 12.95 -8.67
C ASP A 133 6.64 12.06 -8.60
N PHE A 134 6.75 11.10 -9.53
CA PHE A 134 7.87 10.14 -9.57
C PHE A 134 9.24 10.80 -9.73
N ASP A 135 9.31 11.93 -10.45
CA ASP A 135 10.56 12.67 -10.67
C ASP A 135 11.06 13.35 -9.37
N HIS A 136 10.18 13.49 -8.37
CA HIS A 136 10.48 14.10 -7.06
C HIS A 136 10.75 13.08 -5.95
N LEU A 137 10.95 11.80 -6.26
CA LEU A 137 11.27 10.79 -5.26
C LEU A 137 12.46 11.16 -4.35
N PRO A 138 13.55 11.78 -4.86
CA PRO A 138 14.65 12.23 -3.99
C PRO A 138 14.23 13.23 -2.91
N ASP A 139 13.19 14.03 -3.16
CA ASP A 139 12.66 15.01 -2.21
C ASP A 139 11.63 14.38 -1.27
N ILE A 140 10.89 13.38 -1.74
CA ILE A 140 9.81 12.69 -1.00
C ILE A 140 10.39 11.68 0.01
N ILE A 141 11.41 10.91 -0.36
CA ILE A 141 12.00 9.87 0.49
C ILE A 141 12.44 10.41 1.86
N PRO A 142 13.14 11.57 1.97
CA PRO A 142 13.51 12.14 3.26
C PRO A 142 12.33 12.49 4.17
N LEU A 143 11.16 12.83 3.59
CA LEU A 143 9.94 13.11 4.37
C LEU A 143 9.43 11.84 5.04
N GLY A 144 9.48 10.71 4.33
CA GLY A 144 9.16 9.38 4.87
C GLY A 144 10.12 8.99 6.00
N GLU A 145 11.42 9.18 5.79
CA GLU A 145 12.44 8.92 6.81
C GLU A 145 12.21 9.78 8.07
N ALA A 146 11.95 11.07 7.92
CA ALA A 146 11.67 11.96 9.03
C ALA A 146 10.44 11.53 9.82
N ALA A 147 9.37 11.10 9.15
CA ALA A 147 8.17 10.58 9.79
C ALA A 147 8.44 9.27 10.56
N ALA A 148 9.21 8.35 9.98
CA ALA A 148 9.62 7.11 10.64
C ALA A 148 10.48 7.39 11.88
N ARG A 149 11.41 8.35 11.81
CA ARG A 149 12.26 8.76 12.95
C ARG A 149 11.45 9.33 14.11
N LYS A 150 10.31 9.97 13.87
CA LYS A 150 9.38 10.40 14.95
C LYS A 150 8.85 9.20 15.77
N GLN A 151 8.86 7.99 15.20
CA GLN A 151 8.43 6.74 15.84
C GLN A 151 9.61 5.86 16.32
N ALA A 152 10.84 6.37 16.33
CA ALA A 152 12.05 5.59 16.58
C ALA A 152 12.01 4.79 17.88
N GLU A 153 11.50 5.35 18.99
CA GLU A 153 11.40 4.65 20.27
C GLU A 153 10.44 3.45 20.21
N ARG A 154 9.34 3.59 19.47
CA ARG A 154 8.36 2.51 19.30
C ARG A 154 8.91 1.42 18.38
N LEU A 155 9.54 1.82 17.28
CA LEU A 155 10.19 0.91 16.34
C LEU A 155 11.34 0.14 17.00
N ALA A 156 12.14 0.79 17.86
CA ALA A 156 13.24 0.16 18.58
C ALA A 156 12.79 -0.99 19.49
N ARG A 157 11.55 -0.95 20.00
CA ARG A 157 10.99 -2.05 20.81
C ARG A 157 10.73 -3.32 20.01
N LEU A 158 10.68 -3.22 18.68
CA LEU A 158 10.48 -4.34 17.76
C LEU A 158 11.82 -4.89 17.23
N SER A 159 12.94 -4.26 17.61
CA SER A 159 14.26 -4.72 17.16
C SER A 159 14.66 -6.01 17.86
N VAL A 160 15.34 -6.86 17.12
CA VAL A 160 15.94 -8.11 17.63
C VAL A 160 17.46 -7.96 17.67
N PRO A 161 18.18 -8.81 18.42
CA PRO A 161 19.64 -8.87 18.39
C PRO A 161 20.21 -9.00 16.98
N ALA A 162 21.41 -8.48 16.75
CA ALA A 162 22.00 -8.42 15.40
C ALA A 162 22.22 -9.80 14.75
N ASP A 163 22.56 -10.81 15.54
CA ASP A 163 22.72 -12.20 15.09
C ASP A 163 21.38 -12.85 14.71
N GLU A 164 20.33 -12.59 15.48
CA GLU A 164 18.97 -13.01 15.17
C GLU A 164 18.46 -12.34 13.90
N TYR A 165 18.66 -11.01 13.78
CA TYR A 165 18.31 -10.27 12.55
C TYR A 165 19.05 -10.82 11.33
N ALA A 166 20.35 -11.11 11.48
CA ALA A 166 21.11 -11.69 10.39
C ALA A 166 20.62 -13.11 9.99
N ALA A 167 20.13 -13.89 10.95
CA ALA A 167 19.51 -15.20 10.67
C ALA A 167 18.17 -15.03 9.93
N LEU A 168 17.31 -14.11 10.37
CA LEU A 168 16.05 -13.78 9.68
C LEU A 168 16.31 -13.33 8.24
N ARG A 169 17.25 -12.41 8.04
CA ARG A 169 17.61 -11.92 6.69
C ARG A 169 18.12 -13.02 5.77
N ARG A 170 18.91 -13.96 6.27
CA ARG A 170 19.34 -15.13 5.47
C ARG A 170 18.17 -16.00 5.04
N GLY A 171 17.18 -16.22 5.92
CA GLY A 171 15.96 -16.97 5.60
C GLY A 171 15.05 -16.26 4.58
N GLN A 172 15.16 -14.93 4.47
CA GLN A 172 14.40 -14.11 3.52
C GLN A 172 15.11 -13.93 2.17
N MET A 173 16.38 -14.32 2.06
CA MET A 173 17.11 -14.25 0.77
C MET A 173 16.65 -15.42 -0.11
N ILE A 174 16.07 -15.10 -1.26
CA ILE A 174 15.81 -16.09 -2.31
C ILE A 174 17.17 -16.52 -2.86
N ASP A 175 17.46 -17.83 -2.79
CA ASP A 175 18.62 -18.38 -3.49
C ASP A 175 18.42 -18.19 -5.00
N PRO A 176 19.24 -17.39 -5.69
CA PRO A 176 19.09 -17.17 -7.13
C PRO A 176 19.28 -18.45 -7.96
N GLY A 177 19.67 -19.59 -7.32
CA GLY A 177 19.78 -20.90 -7.94
C GLY A 177 18.47 -21.70 -7.97
N HIS A 178 17.44 -21.34 -7.18
CA HIS A 178 16.15 -22.03 -7.13
C HIS A 178 15.02 -21.09 -7.53
N GLY A 179 14.53 -21.22 -8.71
CA GLY A 179 13.36 -20.49 -9.19
C GLY A 179 13.74 -19.29 -10.06
N ALA A 180 14.31 -19.58 -11.16
CA ALA A 180 14.56 -18.60 -12.19
C ALA A 180 13.29 -17.87 -12.60
N ILE A 181 13.28 -16.57 -12.39
CA ILE A 181 12.64 -15.64 -13.33
C ILE A 181 13.42 -15.83 -14.68
N ARG A 182 13.27 -16.97 -15.33
CA ARG A 182 13.93 -17.28 -16.61
C ARG A 182 13.01 -17.15 -17.81
N ASP A 183 11.70 -16.98 -17.58
CA ASP A 183 10.70 -17.00 -18.66
C ASP A 183 9.81 -15.75 -18.71
N ALA A 184 10.30 -14.61 -18.23
CA ALA A 184 9.60 -13.32 -18.32
C ALA A 184 10.43 -12.28 -19.09
N ILE A 185 10.80 -12.62 -20.35
CA ILE A 185 11.21 -11.66 -21.39
C ILE A 185 10.56 -12.07 -22.70
#